data_519e884031dc3ce09e9f475566d1237a
#
_entry.id   519e884031dc3ce09e9f475566d1237a
#
_cell.length_a   1.000
_cell.length_b   1.000
_cell.length_c   1.000
_cell.angle_alpha   90.00
_cell.angle_beta   90.00
_cell.angle_gamma   90.00
#
_symmetry.space_group_name_H-M   'P 1'
#
loop_
_entity.id
_entity.type
_entity.pdbx_description
1 polymer ?
#
loop_
_entity_poly.entity_id
_entity_poly.type
_entity_poly.pdbx_seq_one_letter_code
_entity_poly.pdbx_strand_id
1 'polypeptide(L)'
;VVAGVRTPQPISRLEEDMPHCYREFMNIAQKLEGHYRDMQDMEFTIQEGKLYFLQTRNGKRTAQAALKIACDLVDEGKITKEEAVIRIDAKSLDQLLHPTFDVEALKKGTVIGEALPASPGAAAGKVYFTAEEAKAAHEAGERVILARLETSPEDIEGMHAAEGILTVRSGMTSHAAVVARGMGTACVSGCGEITMHEE
;
A
#
# COMPACT_ATOMS: atom_id res chain seq x y z
N VAL A 1 19.06 -16.03 -0.93
CA VAL A 1 17.71 -15.65 -0.52
C VAL A 1 17.74 -14.30 0.17
N VAL A 2 18.48 -14.18 1.29
CA VAL A 2 18.56 -12.93 2.08
C VAL A 2 19.07 -11.73 1.26
N ALA A 3 20.00 -11.97 0.33
CA ALA A 3 20.52 -10.93 -0.57
C ALA A 3 19.65 -10.67 -1.81
N GLY A 4 18.46 -11.26 -1.91
CA GLY A 4 17.56 -11.05 -3.05
C GLY A 4 17.95 -11.72 -4.37
N VAL A 5 19.09 -12.43 -4.43
CA VAL A 5 19.59 -13.06 -5.66
C VAL A 5 18.83 -14.32 -6.05
N ARG A 6 18.20 -15.00 -5.09
CA ARG A 6 17.43 -16.23 -5.32
C ARG A 6 15.99 -16.03 -4.86
N THR A 7 15.04 -16.38 -5.71
CA THR A 7 13.63 -16.42 -5.33
C THR A 7 13.38 -17.56 -4.35
N PRO A 8 12.81 -17.31 -3.17
CA PRO A 8 12.48 -18.36 -2.22
C PRO A 8 11.33 -19.23 -2.75
N GLN A 9 11.33 -20.49 -2.35
CA GLN A 9 10.19 -21.37 -2.60
C GLN A 9 9.13 -21.19 -1.49
N PRO A 10 7.85 -21.46 -1.79
CA PRO A 10 6.81 -21.48 -0.76
C PRO A 10 7.16 -22.46 0.36
N ILE A 11 6.88 -22.08 1.61
CA ILE A 11 7.17 -22.94 2.77
C ILE A 11 6.43 -24.28 2.72
N SER A 12 5.28 -24.35 2.01
CA SER A 12 4.54 -25.58 1.77
C SER A 12 5.36 -26.66 1.07
N ARG A 13 6.32 -26.28 0.21
CA ARG A 13 7.22 -27.27 -0.42
C ARG A 13 8.12 -27.97 0.58
N LEU A 14 8.43 -27.36 1.71
CA LEU A 14 9.21 -28.01 2.76
C LEU A 14 8.47 -29.22 3.34
N GLU A 15 7.13 -29.22 3.32
CA GLU A 15 6.32 -30.35 3.75
C GLU A 15 6.52 -31.59 2.83
N GLU A 16 6.66 -31.34 1.53
CA GLU A 16 6.89 -32.40 0.54
C GLU A 16 8.34 -32.86 0.55
N ASP A 17 9.29 -31.93 0.53
CA ASP A 17 10.73 -32.21 0.38
C ASP A 17 11.36 -32.74 1.69
N MET A 18 10.96 -32.22 2.84
CA MET A 18 11.49 -32.56 4.18
C MET A 18 10.40 -32.55 5.26
N PRO A 19 9.48 -33.54 5.28
CA PRO A 19 8.31 -33.53 6.16
C PRO A 19 8.62 -33.43 7.67
N HIS A 20 9.75 -34.00 8.11
CA HIS A 20 10.16 -33.93 9.51
C HIS A 20 10.61 -32.53 9.91
N CYS A 21 11.40 -31.85 9.06
CA CYS A 21 11.80 -30.46 9.28
C CYS A 21 10.60 -29.52 9.24
N TYR A 22 9.65 -29.75 8.34
CA TYR A 22 8.41 -28.96 8.29
C TYR A 22 7.59 -29.10 9.60
N ARG A 23 7.41 -30.31 10.12
CA ARG A 23 6.72 -30.50 11.40
C ARG A 23 7.44 -29.82 12.56
N GLU A 24 8.76 -29.93 12.61
CA GLU A 24 9.57 -29.26 13.62
C GLU A 24 9.46 -27.73 13.49
N PHE A 25 9.53 -27.20 12.25
CA PHE A 25 9.34 -25.79 11.95
C PHE A 25 7.98 -25.29 12.46
N MET A 26 6.88 -25.98 12.13
CA MET A 26 5.54 -25.60 12.55
C MET A 26 5.38 -25.60 14.08
N ASN A 27 5.95 -26.59 14.77
CA ASN A 27 5.94 -26.64 16.22
C ASN A 27 6.69 -25.46 16.87
N ILE A 28 7.84 -25.09 16.33
CA ILE A 28 8.62 -23.97 16.84
C ILE A 28 7.90 -22.66 16.52
N ALA A 29 7.38 -22.49 15.29
CA ALA A 29 6.63 -21.32 14.88
C ALA A 29 5.44 -21.05 15.80
N GLN A 30 4.64 -22.09 16.12
CA GLN A 30 3.52 -21.97 17.06
C GLN A 30 3.97 -21.59 18.47
N LYS A 31 5.09 -22.15 18.95
CA LYS A 31 5.65 -21.79 20.27
C LYS A 31 6.10 -20.34 20.32
N LEU A 32 6.77 -19.86 19.27
CA LEU A 32 7.25 -18.47 19.17
C LEU A 32 6.06 -17.51 19.10
N GLU A 33 5.09 -17.79 18.23
CA GLU A 33 3.89 -16.97 18.11
C GLU A 33 3.08 -16.94 19.43
N GLY A 34 2.94 -18.07 20.12
CA GLY A 34 2.29 -18.14 21.43
C GLY A 34 3.07 -17.40 22.53
N HIS A 35 4.40 -17.45 22.50
CA HIS A 35 5.27 -16.77 23.47
C HIS A 35 5.21 -15.25 23.30
N TYR A 36 5.38 -14.77 22.07
CA TYR A 36 5.34 -13.33 21.77
C TYR A 36 3.92 -12.79 21.63
N ARG A 37 2.92 -13.67 21.51
CA ARG A 37 1.51 -13.34 21.30
C ARG A 37 1.33 -12.43 20.08
N ASP A 38 2.17 -12.61 19.05
CA ASP A 38 2.19 -11.85 17.81
C ASP A 38 2.80 -12.67 16.67
N MET A 39 2.44 -12.32 15.44
CA MET A 39 3.00 -12.91 14.22
C MET A 39 4.50 -12.69 14.17
N GLN A 40 5.25 -13.75 13.87
CA GLN A 40 6.69 -13.73 13.85
C GLN A 40 7.25 -13.84 12.42
N ASP A 41 8.24 -13.02 12.13
CA ASP A 41 9.14 -13.15 10.98
C ASP A 41 10.35 -13.98 11.42
N MET A 42 10.57 -15.11 10.77
CA MET A 42 11.55 -16.12 11.21
C MET A 42 12.55 -16.42 10.10
N GLU A 43 13.81 -16.45 10.48
CA GLU A 43 14.90 -16.91 9.61
C GLU A 43 15.39 -18.28 10.09
N PHE A 44 15.52 -19.21 9.16
CA PHE A 44 15.99 -20.56 9.46
C PHE A 44 16.86 -21.13 8.34
N THR A 45 17.58 -22.19 8.64
CA THR A 45 18.31 -23.00 7.66
C THR A 45 18.17 -24.48 7.99
N ILE A 46 18.40 -25.31 7.00
CA ILE A 46 18.47 -26.77 7.16
C ILE A 46 19.83 -27.25 6.69
N GLN A 47 20.54 -27.95 7.56
CA GLN A 47 21.82 -28.55 7.23
C GLN A 47 21.81 -30.02 7.64
N GLU A 48 22.17 -30.91 6.71
CA GLU A 48 22.21 -32.36 6.94
C GLU A 48 20.89 -32.92 7.53
N GLY A 49 19.76 -32.41 7.04
CA GLY A 49 18.42 -32.80 7.49
C GLY A 49 18.02 -32.26 8.86
N LYS A 50 18.78 -31.38 9.48
CA LYS A 50 18.49 -30.75 10.76
C LYS A 50 18.11 -29.29 10.58
N LEU A 51 17.01 -28.89 11.24
CA LEU A 51 16.50 -27.52 11.23
C LEU A 51 17.23 -26.65 12.26
N TYR A 52 17.58 -25.43 11.88
CA TYR A 52 18.18 -24.42 12.75
C TYR A 52 17.45 -23.08 12.55
N PHE A 53 16.87 -22.55 13.62
CA PHE A 53 16.36 -21.19 13.65
C PHE A 53 17.52 -20.22 13.89
N LEU A 54 17.62 -19.19 13.08
CA LEU A 54 18.69 -18.20 13.13
C LEU A 54 18.22 -16.92 13.81
N GLN A 55 16.99 -16.49 13.52
CA GLN A 55 16.41 -15.27 14.05
C GLN A 55 14.88 -15.35 14.08
N THR A 56 14.29 -14.69 15.06
CA THR A 56 12.86 -14.35 15.09
C THR A 56 12.67 -12.90 15.49
N ARG A 57 11.64 -12.26 14.93
CA ARG A 57 11.25 -10.87 15.26
C ARG A 57 9.77 -10.68 14.96
N ASN A 58 9.18 -9.64 15.54
CA ASN A 58 7.83 -9.23 15.15
C ASN A 58 7.83 -8.81 13.68
N GLY A 59 6.96 -9.40 12.87
CA GLY A 59 6.92 -9.15 11.44
C GLY A 59 6.48 -7.71 11.14
N LYS A 60 7.22 -7.03 10.26
CA LYS A 60 6.77 -5.77 9.68
C LYS A 60 5.54 -6.03 8.82
N ARG A 61 4.57 -5.13 8.87
CA ARG A 61 3.26 -5.35 8.25
C ARG A 61 2.65 -4.06 7.74
N THR A 62 1.87 -4.14 6.67
CA THR A 62 1.01 -3.05 6.20
C THR A 62 -0.16 -2.84 7.16
N ALA A 63 -0.88 -1.73 7.06
CA ALA A 63 -2.09 -1.46 7.86
C ALA A 63 -3.14 -2.57 7.69
N GLN A 64 -3.37 -3.02 6.47
CA GLN A 64 -4.30 -4.12 6.18
C GLN A 64 -3.86 -5.44 6.84
N ALA A 65 -2.57 -5.78 6.74
CA ALA A 65 -2.03 -6.97 7.38
C ALA A 65 -2.11 -6.87 8.91
N ALA A 66 -1.85 -5.69 9.50
CA ALA A 66 -1.96 -5.47 10.94
C ALA A 66 -3.38 -5.75 11.46
N LEU A 67 -4.40 -5.25 10.74
CA LEU A 67 -5.80 -5.50 11.08
C LEU A 67 -6.15 -7.00 10.98
N LYS A 68 -5.77 -7.64 9.88
CA LYS A 68 -6.02 -9.08 9.67
C LYS A 68 -5.36 -9.92 10.75
N ILE A 69 -4.08 -9.68 11.04
CA ILE A 69 -3.33 -10.40 12.09
C ILE A 69 -3.96 -10.21 13.46
N ALA A 70 -4.38 -8.99 13.80
CA ALA A 70 -5.04 -8.72 15.08
C ALA A 70 -6.35 -9.51 15.22
N CYS A 71 -7.17 -9.58 14.17
CA CYS A 71 -8.38 -10.40 14.15
C CYS A 71 -8.06 -11.89 14.31
N ASP A 72 -7.10 -12.42 13.54
CA ASP A 72 -6.71 -13.82 13.58
C ASP A 72 -6.18 -14.22 14.97
N LEU A 73 -5.35 -13.38 15.60
CA LEU A 73 -4.85 -13.64 16.95
C LEU A 73 -5.97 -13.66 18.02
N VAL A 74 -7.04 -12.86 17.83
CA VAL A 74 -8.23 -12.91 18.70
C VAL A 74 -9.00 -14.21 18.48
N ASP A 75 -9.24 -14.57 17.21
CA ASP A 75 -9.99 -15.78 16.85
C ASP A 75 -9.27 -17.05 17.31
N GLU A 76 -7.92 -17.04 17.29
CA GLU A 76 -7.07 -18.11 17.82
C GLU A 76 -6.93 -18.08 19.36
N GLY A 77 -7.53 -17.11 20.05
CA GLY A 77 -7.50 -16.98 21.51
C GLY A 77 -6.14 -16.58 22.09
N LYS A 78 -5.23 -16.03 21.25
CA LYS A 78 -3.89 -15.59 21.68
C LYS A 78 -3.88 -14.23 22.34
N ILE A 79 -4.80 -13.35 21.95
CA ILE A 79 -5.01 -12.02 22.53
C ILE A 79 -6.48 -11.73 22.74
N THR A 80 -6.81 -10.73 23.58
CA THR A 80 -8.18 -10.26 23.76
C THR A 80 -8.55 -9.24 22.68
N LYS A 81 -9.84 -8.92 22.54
CA LYS A 81 -10.32 -7.87 21.64
C LYS A 81 -9.76 -6.50 22.00
N GLU A 82 -9.68 -6.22 23.30
CA GLU A 82 -9.13 -4.97 23.83
C GLU A 82 -7.64 -4.84 23.48
N GLU A 83 -6.87 -5.91 23.63
CA GLU A 83 -5.46 -5.95 23.24
C GLU A 83 -5.29 -5.76 21.73
N ALA A 84 -6.16 -6.37 20.92
CA ALA A 84 -6.15 -6.18 19.46
C ALA A 84 -6.36 -4.72 19.08
N VAL A 85 -7.33 -4.04 19.67
CA VAL A 85 -7.60 -2.60 19.43
C VAL A 85 -6.41 -1.74 19.79
N ILE A 86 -5.77 -1.98 20.94
CA ILE A 86 -4.59 -1.21 21.39
C ILE A 86 -3.39 -1.38 20.45
N ARG A 87 -3.26 -2.53 19.79
CA ARG A 87 -2.13 -2.82 18.87
C ARG A 87 -2.25 -2.14 17.52
N ILE A 88 -3.44 -1.68 17.13
CA ILE A 88 -3.67 -1.03 15.84
C ILE A 88 -3.37 0.47 15.98
N ASP A 89 -2.41 0.94 15.18
CA ASP A 89 -2.16 2.38 15.07
C ASP A 89 -3.30 3.07 14.31
N ALA A 90 -4.00 3.98 14.98
CA ALA A 90 -5.13 4.70 14.41
C ALA A 90 -4.77 5.47 13.12
N LYS A 91 -3.53 5.99 13.03
CA LYS A 91 -3.07 6.69 11.81
C LYS A 91 -2.95 5.75 10.62
N SER A 92 -2.60 4.48 10.87
CA SER A 92 -2.50 3.49 9.80
C SER A 92 -3.86 3.06 9.26
N LEU A 93 -4.94 3.17 10.06
CA LEU A 93 -6.30 2.88 9.61
C LEU A 93 -6.80 3.89 8.58
N ASP A 94 -6.34 5.13 8.66
CA ASP A 94 -6.70 6.16 7.68
C ASP A 94 -6.37 5.73 6.25
N GLN A 95 -5.26 5.02 6.05
CA GLN A 95 -4.88 4.46 4.76
C GLN A 95 -5.89 3.43 4.21
N LEU A 96 -6.66 2.76 5.07
CA LEU A 96 -7.67 1.78 4.68
C LEU A 96 -9.00 2.41 4.30
N LEU A 97 -9.21 3.66 4.65
CA LEU A 97 -10.43 4.43 4.34
C LEU A 97 -10.37 5.09 2.96
N HIS A 98 -9.18 5.17 2.37
CA HIS A 98 -9.03 5.72 1.03
C HIS A 98 -9.42 4.71 -0.05
N PRO A 99 -10.00 5.18 -1.18
CA PRO A 99 -10.25 4.34 -2.34
C PRO A 99 -8.98 3.64 -2.82
N THR A 100 -9.11 2.41 -3.26
CA THR A 100 -8.04 1.62 -3.87
C THR A 100 -8.49 1.08 -5.21
N PHE A 101 -7.55 0.81 -6.12
CA PHE A 101 -7.88 0.14 -7.38
C PHE A 101 -8.13 -1.35 -7.16
N ASP A 102 -8.99 -1.91 -7.98
CA ASP A 102 -9.14 -3.36 -8.09
C ASP A 102 -7.82 -4.01 -8.54
N VAL A 103 -7.41 -5.08 -7.85
CA VAL A 103 -6.11 -5.74 -8.07
C VAL A 103 -5.98 -6.31 -9.47
N GLU A 104 -7.07 -6.89 -10.02
CA GLU A 104 -7.04 -7.47 -11.37
C GLU A 104 -7.06 -6.39 -12.46
N ALA A 105 -7.70 -5.25 -12.19
CA ALA A 105 -7.65 -4.09 -13.07
C ALA A 105 -6.23 -3.50 -13.13
N LEU A 106 -5.54 -3.38 -11.98
CA LEU A 106 -4.14 -2.93 -11.94
C LEU A 106 -3.20 -3.83 -12.75
N LYS A 107 -3.35 -5.15 -12.65
CA LYS A 107 -2.52 -6.09 -13.42
C LYS A 107 -2.69 -5.96 -14.93
N LYS A 108 -3.88 -5.53 -15.39
CA LYS A 108 -4.22 -5.33 -16.80
C LYS A 108 -3.94 -3.91 -17.28
N GLY A 109 -3.73 -2.98 -16.37
CA GLY A 109 -3.46 -1.59 -16.67
C GLY A 109 -2.07 -1.40 -17.32
N THR A 110 -1.96 -0.37 -18.16
CA THR A 110 -0.67 0.07 -18.70
C THR A 110 -0.13 1.17 -17.79
N VAL A 111 1.05 0.97 -17.22
CA VAL A 111 1.74 2.02 -16.46
C VAL A 111 2.31 3.02 -17.46
N ILE A 112 1.98 4.30 -17.30
CA ILE A 112 2.45 5.39 -18.16
C ILE A 112 3.49 6.27 -17.47
N GLY A 113 3.69 6.11 -16.18
CA GLY A 113 4.70 6.82 -15.41
C GLY A 113 4.56 6.55 -13.91
N GLU A 114 5.63 6.88 -13.18
CA GLU A 114 5.69 6.83 -11.72
C GLU A 114 5.82 8.24 -11.14
N ALA A 115 5.20 8.47 -9.99
CA ALA A 115 5.22 9.77 -9.34
C ALA A 115 5.13 9.64 -7.81
N LEU A 116 5.39 10.74 -7.10
CA LEU A 116 5.33 10.78 -5.64
C LEU A 116 3.86 10.73 -5.15
N PRO A 117 3.51 9.88 -4.18
CA PRO A 117 2.17 9.81 -3.61
C PRO A 117 1.92 11.01 -2.68
N ALA A 118 1.52 12.13 -3.27
CA ALA A 118 1.37 13.41 -2.56
C ALA A 118 0.12 13.47 -1.67
N SER A 119 -0.97 12.79 -2.07
CA SER A 119 -2.16 12.56 -1.25
C SER A 119 -2.69 11.15 -1.52
N PRO A 120 -3.07 10.40 -0.47
CA PRO A 120 -3.46 9.00 -0.62
C PRO A 120 -4.78 8.84 -1.35
N GLY A 121 -4.98 7.67 -1.96
CA GLY A 121 -6.22 7.28 -2.63
C GLY A 121 -5.98 6.74 -4.03
N ALA A 122 -7.09 6.41 -4.70
CA ALA A 122 -7.11 5.97 -6.08
C ALA A 122 -8.21 6.72 -6.82
N ALA A 123 -7.92 7.23 -7.99
CA ALA A 123 -8.86 7.96 -8.81
C ALA A 123 -8.80 7.47 -10.25
N ALA A 124 -9.94 7.46 -10.91
CA ALA A 124 -10.07 7.13 -12.33
C ALA A 124 -11.06 8.08 -12.99
N GLY A 125 -10.72 8.56 -14.19
CA GLY A 125 -11.56 9.51 -14.93
C GLY A 125 -10.91 9.91 -16.23
N LYS A 126 -11.58 10.78 -16.98
CA LYS A 126 -11.02 11.42 -18.15
C LYS A 126 -10.02 12.50 -17.72
N VAL A 127 -8.94 12.64 -18.47
CA VAL A 127 -7.89 13.60 -18.17
C VAL A 127 -8.25 14.95 -18.83
N TYR A 128 -8.16 16.01 -18.03
CA TYR A 128 -8.30 17.40 -18.45
C TYR A 128 -7.07 18.20 -18.03
N PHE A 129 -6.70 19.20 -18.82
CA PHE A 129 -5.44 19.91 -18.67
C PHE A 129 -5.62 21.34 -18.14
N THR A 130 -6.86 21.85 -18.09
CA THR A 130 -7.17 23.12 -17.47
C THR A 130 -8.19 22.98 -16.36
N ALA A 131 -8.18 23.88 -15.38
CA ALA A 131 -9.14 23.89 -14.29
C ALA A 131 -10.57 24.12 -14.76
N GLU A 132 -10.75 24.97 -15.77
CA GLU A 132 -12.03 25.32 -16.37
C GLU A 132 -12.65 24.12 -17.07
N GLU A 133 -11.89 23.40 -17.90
CA GLU A 133 -12.37 22.20 -18.59
C GLU A 133 -12.72 21.09 -17.58
N ALA A 134 -11.88 20.88 -16.58
CA ALA A 134 -12.12 19.90 -15.52
C ALA A 134 -13.42 20.20 -14.78
N LYS A 135 -13.67 21.46 -14.42
CA LYS A 135 -14.90 21.91 -13.77
C LYS A 135 -16.13 21.69 -14.66
N ALA A 136 -16.06 22.15 -15.92
CA ALA A 136 -17.17 21.99 -16.86
C ALA A 136 -17.54 20.53 -17.12
N ALA A 137 -16.55 19.66 -17.25
CA ALA A 137 -16.76 18.23 -17.43
C ALA A 137 -17.35 17.57 -16.18
N HIS A 138 -16.92 17.96 -14.99
CA HIS A 138 -17.50 17.48 -13.73
C HIS A 138 -18.95 17.93 -13.60
N GLU A 139 -19.29 19.18 -13.91
CA GLU A 139 -20.66 19.69 -13.92
C GLU A 139 -21.55 18.95 -14.93
N ALA A 140 -20.96 18.43 -16.01
CA ALA A 140 -21.64 17.57 -16.99
C ALA A 140 -21.78 16.10 -16.52
N GLY A 141 -21.31 15.77 -15.29
CA GLY A 141 -21.41 14.44 -14.69
C GLY A 141 -20.27 13.48 -15.05
N GLU A 142 -19.15 13.97 -15.60
CA GLU A 142 -17.99 13.14 -15.89
C GLU A 142 -17.08 12.99 -14.66
N ARG A 143 -16.40 11.84 -14.58
CA ARG A 143 -15.29 11.65 -13.63
C ARG A 143 -14.02 12.22 -14.25
N VAL A 144 -13.35 13.08 -13.51
CA VAL A 144 -12.28 13.94 -14.03
C VAL A 144 -10.97 13.68 -13.29
N ILE A 145 -9.88 13.61 -14.04
CA ILE A 145 -8.51 13.72 -13.55
C ILE A 145 -7.93 15.04 -14.06
N LEU A 146 -7.53 15.92 -13.15
CA LEU A 146 -6.84 17.15 -13.51
C LEU A 146 -5.32 16.89 -13.63
N ALA A 147 -4.77 17.07 -14.82
CA ALA A 147 -3.35 16.96 -15.09
C ALA A 147 -2.75 18.34 -15.40
N ARG A 148 -1.72 18.73 -14.66
CA ARG A 148 -1.04 20.03 -14.84
C ARG A 148 0.49 19.87 -14.85
N LEU A 149 1.21 20.78 -15.43
CA LEU A 149 2.66 20.88 -15.19
C LEU A 149 2.92 21.14 -13.70
N GLU A 150 2.28 22.17 -13.17
CA GLU A 150 2.22 22.55 -11.77
C GLU A 150 0.84 23.15 -11.51
N THR A 151 0.33 23.07 -10.30
CA THR A 151 -0.91 23.77 -9.94
C THR A 151 -0.62 25.11 -9.29
N SER A 152 -1.50 26.06 -9.54
CA SER A 152 -1.52 27.39 -8.93
C SER A 152 -2.79 27.59 -8.10
N PRO A 153 -2.90 28.66 -7.30
CA PRO A 153 -4.15 28.98 -6.59
C PRO A 153 -5.35 29.17 -7.51
N GLU A 154 -5.16 29.50 -8.78
CA GLU A 154 -6.21 29.67 -9.78
C GLU A 154 -6.84 28.33 -10.19
N ASP A 155 -6.10 27.22 -10.03
CA ASP A 155 -6.57 25.86 -10.37
C ASP A 155 -7.53 25.27 -9.32
N ILE A 156 -7.79 25.95 -8.20
CA ILE A 156 -8.45 25.40 -7.02
C ILE A 156 -9.85 24.84 -7.31
N GLU A 157 -10.60 25.49 -8.19
CA GLU A 157 -11.95 25.02 -8.59
C GLU A 157 -11.89 23.75 -9.42
N GLY A 158 -10.93 23.62 -10.33
CA GLY A 158 -10.67 22.41 -11.09
C GLY A 158 -10.14 21.26 -10.21
N MET A 159 -9.33 21.60 -9.22
CA MET A 159 -8.85 20.63 -8.23
C MET A 159 -9.98 20.06 -7.37
N HIS A 160 -10.96 20.90 -6.98
CA HIS A 160 -12.15 20.46 -6.27
C HIS A 160 -13.10 19.58 -7.12
N ALA A 161 -13.18 19.84 -8.41
CA ALA A 161 -13.99 19.07 -9.35
C ALA A 161 -13.36 17.71 -9.70
N ALA A 162 -12.05 17.56 -9.49
CA ALA A 162 -11.31 16.37 -9.90
C ALA A 162 -11.40 15.24 -8.87
N GLU A 163 -11.59 14.00 -9.32
CA GLU A 163 -11.43 12.78 -8.54
C GLU A 163 -9.97 12.54 -8.14
N GLY A 164 -9.03 13.02 -8.97
CA GLY A 164 -7.61 12.92 -8.74
C GLY A 164 -6.80 13.97 -9.47
N ILE A 165 -5.62 14.25 -8.95
CA ILE A 165 -4.71 15.30 -9.45
C ILE A 165 -3.38 14.67 -9.82
N LEU A 166 -2.86 15.02 -11.00
CA LEU A 166 -1.55 14.64 -11.50
C LEU A 166 -0.75 15.91 -11.80
N THR A 167 0.49 16.00 -11.27
CA THR A 167 1.42 17.02 -11.70
C THR A 167 2.70 16.42 -12.26
N VAL A 168 3.19 17.00 -13.36
CA VAL A 168 4.44 16.57 -14.02
C VAL A 168 5.65 17.03 -13.24
N ARG A 169 5.62 18.26 -12.75
CA ARG A 169 6.63 18.87 -11.91
C ARG A 169 6.12 18.99 -10.49
N SER A 170 6.99 19.31 -9.58
CA SER A 170 6.71 19.56 -8.16
C SER A 170 6.87 18.34 -7.24
N GLY A 171 7.00 18.61 -5.96
CA GLY A 171 7.26 17.60 -4.93
C GLY A 171 6.17 17.54 -3.86
N MET A 172 6.44 16.81 -2.78
CA MET A 172 5.52 16.53 -1.67
C MET A 172 5.05 17.77 -0.89
N THR A 173 5.71 18.91 -1.04
CA THR A 173 5.40 20.20 -0.39
C THR A 173 4.82 21.23 -1.35
N SER A 174 4.51 20.85 -2.58
CA SER A 174 3.93 21.73 -3.59
C SER A 174 2.51 22.17 -3.25
N HIS A 175 2.03 23.21 -3.94
CA HIS A 175 0.64 23.65 -3.85
C HIS A 175 -0.33 22.50 -4.10
N ALA A 176 -0.14 21.72 -5.17
CA ALA A 176 -0.95 20.55 -5.47
C ALA A 176 -1.03 19.56 -4.30
N ALA A 177 0.13 19.21 -3.74
CA ALA A 177 0.24 18.24 -2.65
C ALA A 177 -0.45 18.71 -1.37
N VAL A 178 -0.27 19.99 -1.00
CA VAL A 178 -0.86 20.56 0.22
C VAL A 178 -2.39 20.67 0.10
N VAL A 179 -2.85 21.21 -1.02
CA VAL A 179 -4.29 21.42 -1.26
C VAL A 179 -5.01 20.08 -1.40
N ALA A 180 -4.47 19.13 -2.18
CA ALA A 180 -5.08 17.81 -2.35
C ALA A 180 -5.23 17.06 -1.02
N ARG A 181 -4.23 17.12 -0.13
CA ARG A 181 -4.35 16.55 1.23
C ARG A 181 -5.42 17.24 2.05
N GLY A 182 -5.53 18.56 1.96
CA GLY A 182 -6.59 19.32 2.64
C GLY A 182 -7.99 18.97 2.16
N MET A 183 -8.14 18.64 0.88
CA MET A 183 -9.39 18.23 0.25
C MET A 183 -9.70 16.73 0.42
N GLY A 184 -8.71 15.91 0.75
CA GLY A 184 -8.83 14.44 0.73
C GLY A 184 -8.86 13.85 -0.69
N THR A 185 -8.39 14.58 -1.69
CA THR A 185 -8.36 14.17 -3.11
C THR A 185 -7.06 13.42 -3.38
N ALA A 186 -7.13 12.29 -4.09
CA ALA A 186 -5.94 11.54 -4.50
C ALA A 186 -5.02 12.42 -5.38
N CYS A 187 -3.72 12.42 -5.09
CA CYS A 187 -2.76 13.24 -5.83
C CYS A 187 -1.43 12.52 -6.00
N VAL A 188 -0.94 12.51 -7.22
CA VAL A 188 0.42 12.11 -7.56
C VAL A 188 1.17 13.33 -8.13
N SER A 189 2.40 13.55 -7.66
CA SER A 189 3.18 14.74 -8.00
C SER A 189 4.56 14.36 -8.52
N GLY A 190 5.07 15.11 -9.49
CA GLY A 190 6.42 14.94 -10.02
C GLY A 190 6.55 13.76 -10.97
N CYS A 191 5.57 13.52 -11.83
CA CYS A 191 5.62 12.48 -12.87
C CYS A 191 6.52 12.90 -14.04
N GLY A 192 7.83 12.83 -13.85
CA GLY A 192 8.82 13.28 -14.83
C GLY A 192 8.90 12.44 -16.11
N GLU A 193 8.24 11.29 -16.15
CA GLU A 193 8.16 10.41 -17.34
C GLU A 193 7.10 10.90 -18.34
N ILE A 194 6.18 11.75 -17.90
CA ILE A 194 5.16 12.35 -18.77
C ILE A 194 5.63 13.70 -19.26
N THR A 195 5.54 13.91 -20.56
CA THR A 195 5.78 15.23 -21.18
C THR A 195 4.44 15.91 -21.42
N MET A 196 4.26 17.09 -20.88
CA MET A 196 3.09 17.94 -21.11
C MET A 196 3.54 19.22 -21.83
N HIS A 197 2.85 19.54 -22.92
CA HIS A 197 3.06 20.77 -23.66
C HIS A 197 1.94 21.75 -23.27
N GLU A 198 2.31 22.88 -22.71
CA GLU A 198 1.38 24.01 -22.51
C GLU A 198 1.46 24.85 -23.81
N GLU A 199 0.34 24.95 -24.53
CA GLU A 199 0.21 25.89 -25.68
C GLU A 199 -0.23 27.26 -25.19
#